data_c8aeadfbc4bc28713b2b52411ef46f73
#
_entry.id   c8aeadfbc4bc28713b2b52411ef46f73
#
_cell.length_a   1.000
_cell.length_b   1.000
_cell.length_c   1.000
_cell.angle_alpha   90.00
_cell.angle_beta   90.00
_cell.angle_gamma   90.00
#
_symmetry.space_group_name_H-M   'P 1'
#
loop_
_entity.id
_entity.type
_entity.pdbx_description
1 polymer ?
#
loop_
_entity_poly.entity_id
_entity_poly.type
_entity_poly.pdbx_seq_one_letter_code
_entity_poly.pdbx_strand_id
1 'polypeptide(L)'
;MSGSYREIKVWQKAIELVVDIYSCTRSFPREELYGLAGQLRRVAVSIASNIAEGKGRRTDREFLQFLHHARGSVFEVETQLTIASRLGYMPEAEVLRLGHSASEIARMLNGLIKAITSITDKQVA
;
A
#
# COMPACT_ATOMS: atom_id res chain seq x y z
N MET A 1 0.28 -6.74 -24.77
CA MET A 1 -0.24 -7.74 -23.83
C MET A 1 0.06 -7.32 -22.40
N SER A 2 -0.91 -7.36 -21.60
CA SER A 2 -0.70 -7.04 -20.20
C SER A 2 -0.47 -8.32 -19.44
N GLY A 3 0.56 -8.40 -18.66
CA GLY A 3 0.78 -9.50 -17.75
C GLY A 3 -0.25 -9.51 -16.64
N SER A 4 -0.17 -10.53 -15.81
CA SER A 4 -0.96 -10.60 -14.59
C SER A 4 -0.52 -9.51 -13.62
N TYR A 5 -1.45 -9.05 -12.75
CA TYR A 5 -1.09 -8.12 -11.67
C TYR A 5 -0.01 -8.73 -10.76
N ARG A 6 0.06 -10.07 -10.72
CA ARG A 6 1.06 -10.76 -9.90
C ARG A 6 2.49 -10.47 -10.34
N GLU A 7 2.69 -10.01 -11.58
CA GLU A 7 4.00 -9.65 -12.10
C GLU A 7 4.40 -8.21 -11.79
N ILE A 8 3.45 -7.39 -11.30
CA ILE A 8 3.73 -6.00 -10.97
C ILE A 8 4.55 -5.95 -9.69
N LYS A 9 5.75 -5.37 -9.78
CA LYS A 9 6.68 -5.36 -8.63
C LYS A 9 6.11 -4.67 -7.41
N VAL A 10 5.39 -3.57 -7.59
CA VAL A 10 4.83 -2.85 -6.46
C VAL A 10 3.73 -3.68 -5.77
N TRP A 11 2.99 -4.50 -6.54
CA TRP A 11 2.02 -5.42 -5.93
C TRP A 11 2.74 -6.45 -5.05
N GLN A 12 3.86 -6.99 -5.54
CA GLN A 12 4.64 -7.97 -4.77
C GLN A 12 5.17 -7.35 -3.47
N LYS A 13 5.65 -6.11 -3.54
CA LYS A 13 6.10 -5.38 -2.35
C LYS A 13 4.95 -5.11 -1.39
N ALA A 14 3.78 -4.79 -1.92
CA ALA A 14 2.60 -4.57 -1.08
C ALA A 14 2.20 -5.84 -0.33
N ILE A 15 2.27 -7.00 -0.99
CA ILE A 15 2.00 -8.28 -0.32
C ILE A 15 2.98 -8.52 0.83
N GLU A 16 4.28 -8.26 0.60
CA GLU A 16 5.28 -8.39 1.65
C GLU A 16 4.95 -7.48 2.85
N LEU A 17 4.55 -6.25 2.57
CA LEU A 17 4.17 -5.32 3.63
C LEU A 17 2.97 -5.82 4.43
N VAL A 18 1.96 -6.37 3.76
CA VAL A 18 0.78 -6.95 4.44
C VAL A 18 1.22 -8.03 5.42
N VAL A 19 2.06 -8.96 4.96
CA VAL A 19 2.52 -10.08 5.80
C VAL A 19 3.31 -9.54 7.00
N ASP A 20 4.17 -8.56 6.77
CA ASP A 20 4.95 -7.94 7.84
C ASP A 20 4.06 -7.23 8.85
N ILE A 21 3.03 -6.52 8.39
CA ILE A 21 2.11 -5.82 9.29
C ILE A 21 1.31 -6.81 10.12
N TYR A 22 0.85 -7.91 9.55
CA TYR A 22 0.19 -8.95 10.32
C TYR A 22 1.10 -9.50 11.41
N SER A 23 2.37 -9.76 11.06
CA SER A 23 3.34 -10.27 12.02
C SER A 23 3.59 -9.28 13.16
N CYS A 24 3.82 -8.02 12.83
CA CYS A 24 4.16 -7.00 13.83
C CYS A 24 2.99 -6.62 14.72
N THR A 25 1.76 -6.68 14.20
CA THR A 25 0.59 -6.29 14.98
C THR A 25 0.11 -7.39 15.93
N ARG A 26 0.68 -8.58 15.86
CA ARG A 26 0.35 -9.65 16.81
C ARG A 26 0.66 -9.27 18.26
N SER A 27 1.66 -8.43 18.45
CA SER A 27 2.08 -7.99 19.78
C SER A 27 1.32 -6.75 20.29
N PHE A 28 0.41 -6.22 19.51
CA PHE A 28 -0.42 -5.09 19.95
C PHE A 28 -1.34 -5.52 21.09
N PRO A 29 -1.76 -4.58 21.95
CA PRO A 29 -2.73 -4.92 23.00
C PRO A 29 -3.97 -5.59 22.40
N ARG A 30 -4.51 -6.54 23.15
CA ARG A 30 -5.65 -7.34 22.70
C ARG A 30 -6.85 -6.49 22.33
N GLU A 31 -7.08 -5.41 23.07
CA GLU A 31 -8.18 -4.49 22.82
C GLU A 31 -8.05 -3.75 21.49
N GLU A 32 -6.86 -3.75 20.87
CA GLU A 32 -6.65 -3.12 19.58
C GLU A 32 -6.90 -4.05 18.39
N LEU A 33 -7.33 -5.28 18.65
CA LEU A 33 -7.59 -6.22 17.54
C LEU A 33 -8.61 -5.64 16.55
N TYR A 34 -9.66 -5.00 17.06
CA TYR A 34 -10.68 -4.35 16.24
C TYR A 34 -10.47 -2.83 16.16
N GLY A 35 -9.39 -2.34 16.71
CA GLY A 35 -8.98 -0.95 16.65
C GLY A 35 -7.80 -0.78 15.71
N LEU A 36 -6.68 -0.29 16.25
CA LEU A 36 -5.52 0.08 15.43
C LEU A 36 -4.91 -1.10 14.69
N ALA A 37 -4.79 -2.27 15.33
CA ALA A 37 -4.24 -3.46 14.66
C ALA A 37 -5.12 -3.86 13.47
N GLY A 38 -6.43 -3.92 13.67
CA GLY A 38 -7.36 -4.25 12.60
C GLY A 38 -7.33 -3.26 11.46
N GLN A 39 -7.23 -1.97 11.79
CA GLN A 39 -7.15 -0.92 10.78
C GLN A 39 -5.88 -1.01 9.95
N LEU A 40 -4.73 -1.19 10.60
CA LEU A 40 -3.45 -1.34 9.90
C LEU A 40 -3.50 -2.51 8.91
N ARG A 41 -4.06 -3.63 9.35
CA ARG A 41 -4.19 -4.81 8.50
C ARG A 41 -5.06 -4.55 7.29
N ARG A 42 -6.23 -3.94 7.50
CA ARG A 42 -7.17 -3.64 6.41
C ARG A 42 -6.57 -2.65 5.41
N VAL A 43 -5.92 -1.61 5.91
CA VAL A 43 -5.35 -0.59 5.05
C VAL A 43 -4.18 -1.16 4.24
N ALA A 44 -3.35 -1.99 4.86
CA ALA A 44 -2.25 -2.64 4.15
C ALA A 44 -2.79 -3.54 3.03
N VAL A 45 -3.81 -4.35 3.32
CA VAL A 45 -4.45 -5.20 2.31
C VAL A 45 -5.00 -4.35 1.16
N SER A 46 -5.56 -3.18 1.46
CA SER A 46 -6.15 -2.33 0.43
C SER A 46 -5.12 -1.83 -0.58
N ILE A 47 -3.86 -1.69 -0.18
CA ILE A 47 -2.81 -1.30 -1.13
C ILE A 47 -2.72 -2.34 -2.25
N ALA A 48 -2.51 -3.59 -1.89
CA ALA A 48 -2.38 -4.69 -2.85
C ALA A 48 -3.67 -4.90 -3.64
N SER A 49 -4.82 -4.84 -2.97
CA SER A 49 -6.12 -5.04 -3.60
C SER A 49 -6.41 -3.98 -4.67
N ASN A 50 -6.10 -2.73 -4.38
CA ASN A 50 -6.32 -1.64 -5.34
C ASN A 50 -5.42 -1.79 -6.56
N ILE A 51 -4.17 -2.20 -6.37
CA ILE A 51 -3.26 -2.42 -7.51
C ILE A 51 -3.81 -3.53 -8.41
N ALA A 52 -4.20 -4.66 -7.81
CA ALA A 52 -4.72 -5.80 -8.54
C ALA A 52 -6.02 -5.46 -9.26
N GLU A 53 -6.95 -4.81 -8.57
CA GLU A 53 -8.23 -4.43 -9.13
C GLU A 53 -8.07 -3.44 -10.28
N GLY A 54 -7.19 -2.45 -10.09
CA GLY A 54 -6.93 -1.47 -11.13
C GLY A 54 -6.34 -2.07 -12.39
N LYS A 55 -5.41 -3.02 -12.22
CA LYS A 55 -4.79 -3.70 -13.35
C LYS A 55 -5.82 -4.46 -14.18
N GLY A 56 -6.89 -4.93 -13.55
CA GLY A 56 -7.96 -5.65 -14.24
C GLY A 56 -8.99 -4.77 -14.94
N ARG A 57 -8.86 -3.45 -14.83
CA ARG A 57 -9.83 -2.54 -15.46
C ARG A 57 -9.57 -2.39 -16.95
N ARG A 58 -10.57 -1.87 -17.68
CA ARG A 58 -10.51 -1.77 -19.14
C ARG A 58 -9.61 -0.65 -19.63
N THR A 59 -9.50 0.43 -18.88
CA THR A 59 -8.81 1.63 -19.34
C THR A 59 -7.68 2.01 -18.39
N ASP A 60 -6.67 2.67 -18.93
CA ASP A 60 -5.59 3.23 -18.13
C ASP A 60 -6.09 4.28 -17.15
N ARG A 61 -7.11 5.03 -17.55
CA ARG A 61 -7.70 6.05 -16.68
C ARG A 61 -8.31 5.43 -15.42
N GLU A 62 -9.01 4.31 -15.57
CA GLU A 62 -9.53 3.57 -14.42
C GLU A 62 -8.40 2.99 -13.57
N PHE A 63 -7.37 2.45 -14.21
CA PHE A 63 -6.21 1.95 -13.50
C PHE A 63 -5.58 3.05 -12.63
N LEU A 64 -5.43 4.25 -13.20
CA LEU A 64 -4.89 5.39 -12.45
C LEU A 64 -5.69 5.69 -11.19
N GLN A 65 -7.02 5.62 -11.26
CA GLN A 65 -7.86 5.86 -10.07
C GLN A 65 -7.53 4.87 -8.96
N PHE A 66 -7.38 3.59 -9.31
CA PHE A 66 -7.05 2.57 -8.32
C PHE A 66 -5.63 2.75 -7.77
N LEU A 67 -4.71 3.19 -8.59
CA LEU A 67 -3.34 3.46 -8.13
C LEU A 67 -3.31 4.65 -7.17
N HIS A 68 -4.13 5.68 -7.41
CA HIS A 68 -4.26 6.80 -6.48
C HIS A 68 -4.85 6.35 -5.16
N HIS A 69 -5.84 5.45 -5.18
CA HIS A 69 -6.39 4.87 -3.95
C HIS A 69 -5.34 4.07 -3.19
N ALA A 70 -4.55 3.27 -3.92
CA ALA A 70 -3.47 2.49 -3.31
C ALA A 70 -2.46 3.42 -2.62
N ARG A 71 -2.10 4.53 -3.26
CA ARG A 71 -1.17 5.51 -2.69
C ARG A 71 -1.74 6.14 -1.42
N GLY A 72 -3.03 6.48 -1.45
CA GLY A 72 -3.71 6.98 -0.25
C GLY A 72 -3.65 5.99 0.90
N SER A 73 -3.82 4.71 0.60
CA SER A 73 -3.70 3.66 1.61
C SER A 73 -2.29 3.57 2.18
N VAL A 74 -1.25 3.81 1.37
CA VAL A 74 0.13 3.84 1.88
C VAL A 74 0.28 4.96 2.90
N PHE A 75 -0.27 6.14 2.62
CA PHE A 75 -0.20 7.28 3.55
C PHE A 75 -0.94 6.96 4.85
N GLU A 76 -2.04 6.24 4.77
CA GLU A 76 -2.75 5.79 5.97
C GLU A 76 -1.92 4.81 6.79
N VAL A 77 -1.23 3.86 6.13
CA VAL A 77 -0.32 2.95 6.83
C VAL A 77 0.77 3.74 7.55
N GLU A 78 1.40 4.68 6.88
CA GLU A 78 2.45 5.50 7.49
C GLU A 78 1.94 6.26 8.71
N THR A 79 0.74 6.83 8.59
CA THR A 79 0.10 7.57 9.68
C THR A 79 -0.15 6.65 10.88
N GLN A 80 -0.71 5.48 10.62
CA GLN A 80 -1.07 4.54 11.69
C GLN A 80 0.16 3.91 12.34
N LEU A 81 1.23 3.70 11.58
CA LEU A 81 2.51 3.27 12.15
C LEU A 81 3.06 4.31 13.11
N THR A 82 2.95 5.58 12.76
CA THR A 82 3.38 6.67 13.64
C THR A 82 2.56 6.67 14.92
N ILE A 83 1.24 6.48 14.81
CA ILE A 83 0.37 6.39 15.98
C ILE A 83 0.76 5.22 16.87
N ALA A 84 0.98 4.04 16.27
CA ALA A 84 1.37 2.85 17.02
C ALA A 84 2.69 3.06 17.75
N SER A 85 3.64 3.74 17.10
CA SER A 85 4.92 4.07 17.71
C SER A 85 4.75 4.95 18.93
N ARG A 86 3.95 5.99 18.82
CA ARG A 86 3.74 6.95 19.91
C ARG A 86 2.95 6.36 21.07
N LEU A 87 2.11 5.35 20.80
CA LEU A 87 1.40 4.63 21.85
C LEU A 87 2.28 3.55 22.49
N GLY A 88 3.49 3.34 21.97
CA GLY A 88 4.39 2.34 22.52
C GLY A 88 4.03 0.91 22.13
N TYR A 89 3.23 0.72 21.09
CA TYR A 89 2.79 -0.61 20.67
C TYR A 89 3.82 -1.34 19.83
N MET A 90 4.78 -0.63 19.25
CA MET A 90 5.81 -1.21 18.38
C MET A 90 7.18 -0.66 18.74
N PRO A 91 8.22 -1.51 18.70
CA PRO A 91 9.60 -1.03 18.82
C PRO A 91 9.93 -0.07 17.68
N GLU A 92 10.74 0.95 17.96
CA GLU A 92 11.12 1.93 16.95
C GLU A 92 11.76 1.29 15.73
N ALA A 93 12.60 0.26 15.93
CA ALA A 93 13.25 -0.43 14.81
C ALA A 93 12.23 -1.02 13.83
N GLU A 94 11.12 -1.56 14.34
CA GLU A 94 10.06 -2.11 13.50
C GLU A 94 9.31 -1.01 12.76
N VAL A 95 9.04 0.09 13.43
CA VAL A 95 8.38 1.25 12.82
C VAL A 95 9.23 1.78 11.66
N LEU A 96 10.54 1.89 11.86
CA LEU A 96 11.45 2.35 10.81
C LEU A 96 11.49 1.39 9.63
N ARG A 97 11.54 0.09 9.91
CA ARG A 97 11.57 -0.94 8.87
C ARG A 97 10.31 -0.92 8.01
N LEU A 98 9.15 -0.93 8.66
CA LEU A 98 7.86 -0.91 7.97
C LEU A 98 7.64 0.42 7.24
N GLY A 99 8.05 1.52 7.87
CA GLY A 99 7.97 2.85 7.26
C GLY A 99 8.82 2.95 6.01
N HIS A 100 10.00 2.34 6.03
CA HIS A 100 10.87 2.30 4.85
C HIS A 100 10.20 1.52 3.71
N SER A 101 9.60 0.38 4.02
CA SER A 101 8.87 -0.43 3.02
C SER A 101 7.69 0.35 2.45
N ALA A 102 6.91 1.01 3.29
CA ALA A 102 5.78 1.82 2.85
C ALA A 102 6.23 2.96 1.94
N SER A 103 7.31 3.63 2.31
CA SER A 103 7.87 4.73 1.52
C SER A 103 8.34 4.25 0.16
N GLU A 104 8.96 3.08 0.11
CA GLU A 104 9.39 2.48 -1.16
C GLU A 104 8.18 2.18 -2.06
N ILE A 105 7.12 1.63 -1.49
CA ILE A 105 5.89 1.37 -2.23
C ILE A 105 5.31 2.66 -2.79
N ALA A 106 5.29 3.73 -2.00
CA ALA A 106 4.79 5.03 -2.44
C ALA A 106 5.60 5.54 -3.64
N ARG A 107 6.94 5.42 -3.60
CA ARG A 107 7.78 5.83 -4.72
C ARG A 107 7.50 5.00 -5.97
N MET A 108 7.33 3.69 -5.82
CA MET A 108 7.01 2.80 -6.94
C MET A 108 5.65 3.13 -7.53
N LEU A 109 4.65 3.41 -6.69
CA LEU A 109 3.33 3.82 -7.16
C LEU A 109 3.42 5.15 -7.92
N ASN A 110 4.16 6.11 -7.41
CA ASN A 110 4.35 7.39 -8.08
C ASN A 110 4.97 7.21 -9.46
N GLY A 111 5.97 6.33 -9.56
CA GLY A 111 6.59 6.04 -10.85
C GLY A 111 5.61 5.42 -11.84
N LEU A 112 4.82 4.48 -11.38
CA LEU A 112 3.82 3.81 -12.23
C LEU A 112 2.71 4.80 -12.65
N ILE A 113 2.23 5.60 -11.71
CA ILE A 113 1.21 6.63 -11.98
C ILE A 113 1.74 7.58 -13.05
N LYS A 114 2.97 8.03 -12.90
CA LYS A 114 3.58 8.96 -13.83
C LYS A 114 3.68 8.36 -15.23
N ALA A 115 4.11 7.11 -15.33
CA ALA A 115 4.25 6.42 -16.60
C ALA A 115 2.90 6.26 -17.31
N ILE A 116 1.87 5.86 -16.57
CA ILE A 116 0.54 5.67 -17.16
C ILE A 116 -0.10 7.00 -17.51
N THR A 117 0.08 8.03 -16.69
CA THR A 117 -0.41 9.37 -16.97
C THR A 117 0.17 9.89 -18.27
N SER A 118 1.46 9.69 -18.49
CA SER A 118 2.13 10.09 -19.72
C SER A 118 1.50 9.43 -20.95
N ILE A 119 1.21 8.13 -20.87
CA ILE A 119 0.55 7.40 -21.94
C ILE A 119 -0.86 7.94 -22.19
N THR A 120 -1.62 8.15 -21.12
CA THR A 120 -3.00 8.67 -21.22
C THR A 120 -3.04 10.06 -21.85
N ASP A 121 -2.12 10.94 -21.46
CA ASP A 121 -2.04 12.27 -22.02
C ASP A 121 -1.73 12.24 -23.52
N LYS A 122 -0.85 11.35 -23.93
CA LYS A 122 -0.54 11.18 -25.36
C LYS A 122 -1.74 10.68 -26.15
N GLN A 123 -2.57 9.82 -25.56
CA GLN A 123 -3.76 9.31 -26.23
C GLN A 123 -4.81 10.40 -26.41
N VAL A 124 -4.88 11.35 -25.49
CA VAL A 124 -5.84 12.45 -25.56
C VAL A 124 -5.38 13.54 -26.55
N ALA A 125 -4.08 13.69 -26.67
CA ALA A 125 -3.53 14.68 -27.61
C ALA A 125 -3.70 14.20 -29.05
#